data_3410d8740a54e4b6104ace233d0a6fda
#
_entry.id   3410d8740a54e4b6104ace233d0a6fda
#
_cell.length_a   1.000
_cell.length_b   1.000
_cell.length_c   1.000
_cell.angle_alpha   90.00
_cell.angle_beta   90.00
_cell.angle_gamma   90.00
#
_symmetry.space_group_name_H-M   'P 1'
#
loop_
_entity.id
_entity.type
_entity.pdbx_description
1 polymer ?
#
loop_
_entity_poly.entity_id
_entity_poly.type
_entity_poly.pdbx_seq_one_letter_code
_entity_poly.pdbx_strand_id
1 'polypeptide(L)'
;CTLTDAERNALPERHYAYLTLEQGRHLTETGVQYAKLYALYETPGSALAPAENELALFEQQTAPLTAERLLIPFESDREAARQKAAELFAHLNTAADPSAAFDALLAETGGALLEETDWTPSLQDTVAALEPGQFSGIIETENGFVILRRLPADRDALREAYFDSLLQGAADASEIQVSSAYETLRPAAFWTALKQASG
;
A
#
# COMPACT_ATOMS: atom_id res chain seq x y z
N CYS A 1 5.54 -7.92 24.40
CA CYS A 1 6.60 -6.91 24.50
C CYS A 1 6.21 -5.90 25.59
N THR A 2 6.83 -5.99 26.77
CA THR A 2 6.56 -5.07 27.89
C THR A 2 7.66 -4.02 27.97
N LEU A 3 7.30 -2.82 28.43
CA LEU A 3 8.29 -1.78 28.77
C LEU A 3 8.94 -2.12 30.11
N THR A 4 10.24 -1.91 30.19
CA THR A 4 10.96 -1.88 31.47
C THR A 4 10.59 -0.64 32.26
N ASP A 5 10.81 -0.62 33.58
CA ASP A 5 10.55 0.57 34.40
C ASP A 5 11.42 1.75 33.98
N ALA A 6 12.65 1.50 33.52
CA ALA A 6 13.53 2.55 32.99
C ALA A 6 12.95 3.20 31.73
N GLU A 7 12.46 2.40 30.77
CA GLU A 7 11.82 2.88 29.55
C GLU A 7 10.53 3.65 29.89
N ARG A 8 9.72 3.13 30.82
CA ARG A 8 8.47 3.78 31.22
C ARG A 8 8.75 5.13 31.89
N ASN A 9 9.80 5.23 32.69
CA ASN A 9 10.19 6.50 33.34
C ASN A 9 10.86 7.50 32.38
N ALA A 10 11.39 7.04 31.26
CA ALA A 10 12.00 7.88 30.23
C ALA A 10 10.98 8.38 29.18
N LEU A 11 9.70 7.96 29.25
CA LEU A 11 8.70 8.42 28.31
C LEU A 11 8.48 9.93 28.44
N PRO A 12 8.45 10.65 27.30
CA PRO A 12 8.14 12.07 27.32
C PRO A 12 6.69 12.29 27.78
N GLU A 13 6.47 13.26 28.67
CA GLU A 13 5.13 13.73 28.97
C GLU A 13 4.56 14.44 27.74
N ARG A 14 3.50 13.87 27.17
CA ARG A 14 2.78 14.46 26.05
C ARG A 14 1.38 14.85 26.50
N HIS A 15 1.06 16.12 26.31
CA HIS A 15 -0.29 16.61 26.52
C HIS A 15 -1.10 16.44 25.23
N TYR A 16 -2.11 15.59 25.32
CA TYR A 16 -3.07 15.40 24.23
C TYR A 16 -4.34 16.16 24.57
N ALA A 17 -4.88 16.88 23.61
CA ALA A 17 -6.18 17.51 23.76
C ALA A 17 -7.23 16.45 24.13
N TYR A 18 -8.03 16.74 25.15
CA TYR A 18 -9.14 15.90 25.61
C TYR A 18 -8.76 14.58 26.29
N LEU A 19 -7.49 14.34 26.59
CA LEU A 19 -7.03 13.18 27.36
C LEU A 19 -6.47 13.61 28.72
N THR A 20 -6.65 12.74 29.72
CA THR A 20 -5.93 12.89 30.99
C THR A 20 -4.44 12.58 30.78
N LEU A 21 -3.58 13.03 31.70
CA LEU A 21 -2.16 12.71 31.66
C LEU A 21 -1.92 11.20 31.68
N GLU A 22 -2.70 10.44 32.43
CA GLU A 22 -2.61 8.98 32.50
C GLU A 22 -2.97 8.33 31.16
N GLN A 23 -4.05 8.79 30.51
CA GLN A 23 -4.44 8.31 29.18
C GLN A 23 -3.39 8.66 28.13
N GLY A 24 -2.84 9.88 28.16
CA GLY A 24 -1.76 10.32 27.30
C GLY A 24 -0.49 9.48 27.47
N ARG A 25 -0.15 9.16 28.73
CA ARG A 25 0.97 8.27 29.05
C ARG A 25 0.75 6.87 28.50
N HIS A 26 -0.44 6.30 28.67
CA HIS A 26 -0.78 4.98 28.14
C HIS A 26 -0.66 4.93 26.62
N LEU A 27 -1.12 5.95 25.89
CA LEU A 27 -0.93 6.04 24.43
C LEU A 27 0.56 6.07 24.04
N THR A 28 1.38 6.81 24.81
CA THR A 28 2.81 6.89 24.56
C THR A 28 3.48 5.53 24.81
N GLU A 29 3.10 4.82 25.87
CA GLU A 29 3.56 3.46 26.16
C GLU A 29 3.21 2.49 25.04
N THR A 30 1.97 2.53 24.54
CA THR A 30 1.50 1.70 23.42
C THR A 30 2.30 1.98 22.15
N GLY A 31 2.58 3.25 21.84
CA GLY A 31 3.42 3.61 20.70
C GLY A 31 4.84 3.06 20.78
N VAL A 32 5.46 3.08 21.96
CA VAL A 32 6.79 2.48 22.14
C VAL A 32 6.74 0.96 22.05
N GLN A 33 5.69 0.32 22.57
CA GLN A 33 5.50 -1.13 22.43
C GLN A 33 5.33 -1.55 20.97
N TYR A 34 4.55 -0.80 20.19
CA TYR A 34 4.41 -0.99 18.74
C TYR A 34 5.77 -0.91 18.04
N ALA A 35 6.54 0.16 18.29
CA ALA A 35 7.86 0.34 17.71
C ALA A 35 8.83 -0.81 18.04
N LYS A 36 8.79 -1.31 19.27
CA LYS A 36 9.60 -2.48 19.70
C LYS A 36 9.17 -3.77 18.98
N LEU A 37 7.88 -4.00 18.83
CA LEU A 37 7.35 -5.15 18.10
C LEU A 37 7.73 -5.06 16.62
N TYR A 38 7.62 -3.90 16.02
CA TYR A 38 7.99 -3.67 14.62
C TYR A 38 9.50 -3.87 14.40
N ALA A 39 10.35 -3.38 15.30
CA ALA A 39 11.79 -3.61 15.24
C ALA A 39 12.16 -5.12 15.34
N LEU A 40 11.44 -5.90 16.15
CA LEU A 40 11.62 -7.35 16.19
C LEU A 40 11.13 -8.01 14.90
N TYR A 41 10.02 -7.55 14.34
CA TYR A 41 9.47 -8.03 13.08
C TYR A 41 10.46 -7.78 11.92
N GLU A 42 11.14 -6.64 11.89
CA GLU A 42 12.16 -6.33 10.88
C GLU A 42 13.50 -7.05 11.08
N THR A 43 13.73 -7.61 12.28
CA THR A 43 15.00 -8.27 12.58
C THR A 43 15.05 -9.67 11.95
N PRO A 44 15.93 -9.94 10.98
CA PRO A 44 16.04 -11.25 10.33
C PRO A 44 16.30 -12.36 11.34
N GLY A 45 15.52 -13.45 11.25
CA GLY A 45 15.64 -14.61 12.13
C GLY A 45 15.00 -14.44 13.51
N SER A 46 14.35 -13.32 13.79
CA SER A 46 13.49 -13.18 14.97
C SER A 46 12.25 -14.07 14.84
N ALA A 47 11.61 -14.37 15.98
CA ALA A 47 10.37 -15.14 16.00
C ALA A 47 9.17 -14.41 15.35
N LEU A 48 9.30 -13.11 15.11
CA LEU A 48 8.27 -12.28 14.47
C LEU A 48 8.61 -11.93 13.00
N ALA A 49 9.83 -12.25 12.55
CA ALA A 49 10.20 -11.98 11.15
C ALA A 49 9.35 -12.83 10.20
N PRO A 50 8.68 -12.23 9.21
CA PRO A 50 7.85 -12.98 8.28
C PRO A 50 8.71 -13.85 7.38
N ALA A 51 8.20 -15.03 7.05
CA ALA A 51 8.80 -15.85 6.00
C ALA A 51 8.48 -15.27 4.61
N GLU A 52 9.40 -15.41 3.66
CA GLU A 52 9.21 -14.89 2.29
C GLU A 52 7.95 -15.45 1.60
N ASN A 53 7.62 -16.72 1.85
CA ASN A 53 6.40 -17.31 1.31
C ASN A 53 5.11 -16.73 1.91
N GLU A 54 5.14 -16.27 3.16
CA GLU A 54 4.00 -15.59 3.79
C GLU A 54 3.79 -14.21 3.18
N LEU A 55 4.88 -13.45 2.99
CA LEU A 55 4.83 -12.16 2.31
C LEU A 55 4.36 -12.29 0.86
N ALA A 56 4.85 -13.30 0.13
CA ALA A 56 4.42 -13.54 -1.24
C ALA A 56 2.93 -13.89 -1.34
N LEU A 57 2.41 -14.68 -0.39
CA LEU A 57 0.99 -15.00 -0.32
C LEU A 57 0.15 -13.76 0.01
N PHE A 58 0.61 -12.96 0.96
CA PHE A 58 -0.05 -11.70 1.33
C PHE A 58 -0.06 -10.70 0.17
N GLU A 59 1.06 -10.57 -0.56
CA GLU A 59 1.15 -9.76 -1.77
C GLU A 59 0.09 -10.16 -2.81
N GLN A 60 -0.03 -11.45 -3.09
CA GLN A 60 -1.02 -11.95 -4.05
C GLN A 60 -2.47 -11.63 -3.65
N GLN A 61 -2.76 -11.57 -2.35
CA GLN A 61 -4.11 -11.37 -1.83
C GLN A 61 -4.48 -9.90 -1.63
N THR A 62 -3.51 -9.04 -1.34
CA THR A 62 -3.79 -7.69 -0.82
C THR A 62 -3.11 -6.57 -1.57
N ALA A 63 -1.98 -6.82 -2.26
CA ALA A 63 -1.26 -5.75 -2.93
C ALA A 63 -2.08 -5.17 -4.09
N PRO A 64 -2.24 -3.85 -4.14
CA PRO A 64 -2.89 -3.22 -5.27
C PRO A 64 -2.08 -3.49 -6.55
N LEU A 65 -2.77 -3.79 -7.64
CA LEU A 65 -2.13 -3.89 -8.94
C LEU A 65 -1.65 -2.50 -9.35
N THR A 66 -0.36 -2.41 -9.66
CA THR A 66 0.25 -1.20 -10.19
C THR A 66 0.88 -1.49 -11.55
N ALA A 67 0.66 -0.61 -12.50
CA ALA A 67 1.20 -0.75 -13.84
C ALA A 67 1.55 0.61 -14.46
N GLU A 68 2.54 0.60 -15.31
CA GLU A 68 2.84 1.71 -16.20
C GLU A 68 2.26 1.45 -17.57
N ARG A 69 1.86 2.53 -18.23
CA ARG A 69 1.22 2.53 -19.52
C ARG A 69 2.04 3.29 -20.54
N LEU A 70 2.36 2.64 -21.64
CA LEU A 70 2.82 3.26 -22.87
C LEU A 70 1.60 3.41 -23.78
N LEU A 71 1.14 4.64 -24.01
CA LEU A 71 -0.02 4.94 -24.84
C LEU A 71 0.44 5.41 -26.23
N ILE A 72 -0.07 4.77 -27.26
CA ILE A 72 0.07 5.16 -28.66
C ILE A 72 -1.31 5.62 -29.14
N PRO A 73 -1.58 6.92 -29.15
CA PRO A 73 -2.90 7.45 -29.47
C PRO A 73 -3.25 7.27 -30.94
N PHE A 74 -4.54 7.16 -31.24
CA PHE A 74 -5.00 7.02 -32.63
C PHE A 74 -4.77 8.26 -33.49
N GLU A 75 -4.60 9.43 -32.89
CA GLU A 75 -4.49 10.71 -33.62
C GLU A 75 -5.50 10.81 -34.80
N SER A 76 -4.98 10.84 -36.05
CA SER A 76 -5.82 10.87 -37.25
C SER A 76 -5.81 9.56 -38.07
N ASP A 77 -4.91 8.64 -37.78
CA ASP A 77 -4.72 7.37 -38.49
C ASP A 77 -4.49 6.21 -37.55
N ARG A 78 -5.51 5.37 -37.44
CA ARG A 78 -5.49 4.17 -36.58
C ARG A 78 -4.51 3.10 -37.07
N GLU A 79 -4.33 2.99 -38.38
CA GLU A 79 -3.41 2.01 -38.95
C GLU A 79 -1.95 2.41 -38.71
N ALA A 80 -1.63 3.69 -38.83
CA ALA A 80 -0.32 4.23 -38.47
C ALA A 80 -0.01 4.01 -36.97
N ALA A 81 -1.00 4.25 -36.10
CA ALA A 81 -0.86 3.97 -34.66
C ALA A 81 -0.62 2.48 -34.38
N ARG A 82 -1.29 1.58 -35.11
CA ARG A 82 -1.09 0.13 -35.00
C ARG A 82 0.34 -0.28 -35.40
N GLN A 83 0.83 0.25 -36.52
CA GLN A 83 2.20 -0.02 -36.98
C GLN A 83 3.22 0.47 -35.96
N LYS A 84 3.05 1.69 -35.45
CA LYS A 84 3.92 2.24 -34.40
C LYS A 84 3.91 1.37 -33.14
N ALA A 85 2.73 0.93 -32.70
CA ALA A 85 2.62 0.03 -31.55
C ALA A 85 3.35 -1.30 -31.78
N ALA A 86 3.22 -1.87 -33.00
CA ALA A 86 3.93 -3.09 -33.36
C ALA A 86 5.45 -2.92 -33.38
N GLU A 87 5.95 -1.79 -33.91
CA GLU A 87 7.38 -1.45 -33.91
C GLU A 87 7.93 -1.31 -32.50
N LEU A 88 7.23 -0.56 -31.62
CA LEU A 88 7.63 -0.39 -30.22
C LEU A 88 7.63 -1.72 -29.47
N PHE A 89 6.59 -2.53 -29.66
CA PHE A 89 6.52 -3.86 -29.04
C PHE A 89 7.64 -4.80 -29.53
N ALA A 90 7.94 -4.79 -30.82
CA ALA A 90 9.07 -5.55 -31.37
C ALA A 90 10.41 -5.06 -30.80
N HIS A 91 10.59 -3.76 -30.66
CA HIS A 91 11.77 -3.17 -30.00
C HIS A 91 11.93 -3.66 -28.58
N LEU A 92 10.86 -3.62 -27.77
CA LEU A 92 10.88 -4.14 -26.39
C LEU A 92 11.27 -5.63 -26.33
N ASN A 93 10.71 -6.46 -27.21
CA ASN A 93 10.98 -7.89 -27.22
C ASN A 93 12.39 -8.25 -27.68
N THR A 94 13.07 -7.37 -28.41
CA THR A 94 14.43 -7.61 -28.95
C THR A 94 15.51 -6.87 -28.18
N ALA A 95 15.14 -5.97 -27.25
CA ALA A 95 16.09 -5.22 -26.44
C ALA A 95 16.89 -6.14 -25.51
N ALA A 96 18.17 -5.85 -25.35
CA ALA A 96 19.05 -6.58 -24.42
C ALA A 96 18.59 -6.38 -22.94
N ASP A 97 18.03 -5.21 -22.65
CA ASP A 97 17.36 -4.88 -21.39
C ASP A 97 15.98 -4.29 -21.72
N PRO A 98 14.93 -5.11 -21.73
CA PRO A 98 13.58 -4.65 -22.02
C PRO A 98 13.04 -3.62 -21.03
N SER A 99 13.46 -3.68 -19.76
CA SER A 99 13.02 -2.74 -18.74
C SER A 99 13.57 -1.34 -19.01
N ALA A 100 14.88 -1.23 -19.26
CA ALA A 100 15.51 0.04 -19.61
C ALA A 100 14.97 0.62 -20.94
N ALA A 101 14.66 -0.26 -21.92
CA ALA A 101 14.03 0.16 -23.18
C ALA A 101 12.62 0.71 -22.94
N PHE A 102 11.84 0.09 -22.07
CA PHE A 102 10.51 0.60 -21.70
C PHE A 102 10.59 1.96 -20.99
N ASP A 103 11.52 2.12 -20.04
CA ASP A 103 11.74 3.39 -19.34
C ASP A 103 12.10 4.52 -20.31
N ALA A 104 12.95 4.24 -21.31
CA ALA A 104 13.29 5.21 -22.34
C ALA A 104 12.07 5.59 -23.17
N LEU A 105 11.24 4.63 -23.57
CA LEU A 105 10.02 4.88 -24.32
C LEU A 105 8.96 5.65 -23.50
N LEU A 106 8.84 5.37 -22.20
CA LEU A 106 7.97 6.16 -21.30
C LEU A 106 8.39 7.63 -21.28
N ALA A 107 9.70 7.89 -21.12
CA ALA A 107 10.24 9.24 -21.10
C ALA A 107 10.03 9.98 -22.44
N GLU A 108 10.13 9.28 -23.57
CA GLU A 108 9.96 9.85 -24.91
C GLU A 108 8.50 10.13 -25.25
N THR A 109 7.59 9.21 -24.87
CA THR A 109 6.18 9.28 -25.28
C THR A 109 5.27 9.92 -24.24
N GLY A 110 5.80 10.30 -23.06
CA GLY A 110 5.00 10.81 -21.96
C GLY A 110 4.11 9.76 -21.32
N GLY A 111 4.55 8.51 -21.34
CA GLY A 111 3.88 7.40 -20.64
C GLY A 111 3.79 7.66 -19.13
N ALA A 112 2.81 7.07 -18.47
CA ALA A 112 2.50 7.33 -17.07
C ALA A 112 2.05 6.06 -16.35
N LEU A 113 2.09 6.11 -15.01
CA LEU A 113 1.38 5.15 -14.16
C LEU A 113 -0.10 5.14 -14.52
N LEU A 114 -0.72 3.96 -14.48
CA LEU A 114 -2.17 3.83 -14.54
C LEU A 114 -2.75 4.38 -13.25
N GLU A 115 -3.52 5.45 -13.36
CA GLU A 115 -4.29 5.99 -12.24
C GLU A 115 -5.57 5.17 -12.02
N GLU A 116 -6.20 5.32 -10.85
CA GLU A 116 -7.40 4.57 -10.49
C GLU A 116 -8.52 4.68 -11.52
N THR A 117 -8.64 5.83 -12.18
CA THR A 117 -9.64 6.11 -13.23
C THR A 117 -9.35 5.45 -14.57
N ASP A 118 -8.13 5.01 -14.81
CA ASP A 118 -7.70 4.37 -16.06
C ASP A 118 -8.00 2.86 -16.10
N TRP A 119 -8.26 2.27 -14.93
CA TRP A 119 -8.50 0.84 -14.83
C TRP A 119 -9.84 0.44 -15.41
N THR A 120 -9.80 -0.41 -16.42
CA THR A 120 -10.96 -1.16 -16.91
C THR A 120 -10.83 -2.62 -16.49
N PRO A 121 -11.93 -3.39 -16.40
CA PRO A 121 -11.85 -4.81 -16.07
C PRO A 121 -10.86 -5.59 -16.95
N SER A 122 -10.82 -5.28 -18.25
CA SER A 122 -9.90 -5.93 -19.19
C SER A 122 -8.43 -5.60 -18.94
N LEU A 123 -8.11 -4.35 -18.58
CA LEU A 123 -6.74 -3.96 -18.23
C LEU A 123 -6.34 -4.58 -16.89
N GLN A 124 -7.25 -4.61 -15.93
CA GLN A 124 -7.03 -5.24 -14.63
C GLN A 124 -6.71 -6.73 -14.76
N ASP A 125 -7.53 -7.48 -15.52
CA ASP A 125 -7.29 -8.90 -15.78
C ASP A 125 -5.95 -9.13 -16.48
N THR A 126 -5.62 -8.25 -17.45
CA THR A 126 -4.35 -8.35 -18.17
C THR A 126 -3.16 -8.14 -17.23
N VAL A 127 -3.17 -7.08 -16.40
CA VAL A 127 -2.07 -6.80 -15.47
C VAL A 127 -1.98 -7.87 -14.39
N ALA A 128 -3.11 -8.39 -13.91
CA ALA A 128 -3.13 -9.47 -12.92
C ALA A 128 -2.45 -10.75 -13.43
N ALA A 129 -2.54 -11.02 -14.73
CA ALA A 129 -1.92 -12.19 -15.37
C ALA A 129 -0.41 -12.02 -15.65
N LEU A 130 0.13 -10.80 -15.55
CA LEU A 130 1.55 -10.53 -15.73
C LEU A 130 2.34 -10.81 -14.45
N GLU A 131 3.57 -11.24 -14.59
CA GLU A 131 4.54 -11.21 -13.49
C GLU A 131 5.07 -9.78 -13.27
N PRO A 132 5.52 -9.42 -12.06
CA PRO A 132 6.17 -8.13 -11.82
C PRO A 132 7.34 -7.90 -12.79
N GLY A 133 7.35 -6.73 -13.44
CA GLY A 133 8.32 -6.38 -14.50
C GLY A 133 7.97 -6.90 -15.89
N GLN A 134 6.98 -7.76 -16.04
CA GLN A 134 6.54 -8.28 -17.33
C GLN A 134 5.68 -7.28 -18.09
N PHE A 135 5.76 -7.34 -19.43
CA PHE A 135 4.97 -6.51 -20.34
C PHE A 135 3.77 -7.26 -20.89
N SER A 136 2.68 -6.54 -21.13
CA SER A 136 1.54 -7.06 -21.87
C SER A 136 1.85 -7.12 -23.38
N GLY A 137 1.00 -7.81 -24.13
CA GLY A 137 0.87 -7.56 -25.56
C GLY A 137 0.33 -6.15 -25.86
N ILE A 138 0.13 -5.86 -27.15
CA ILE A 138 -0.54 -4.63 -27.58
C ILE A 138 -2.04 -4.77 -27.31
N ILE A 139 -2.58 -3.85 -26.51
CA ILE A 139 -4.00 -3.81 -26.16
C ILE A 139 -4.63 -2.61 -26.88
N GLU A 140 -5.76 -2.84 -27.50
CA GLU A 140 -6.52 -1.78 -28.12
C GLU A 140 -7.52 -1.19 -27.12
N THR A 141 -7.53 0.14 -26.99
CA THR A 141 -8.44 0.90 -26.13
C THR A 141 -9.23 1.91 -26.98
N GLU A 142 -10.13 2.63 -26.36
CA GLU A 142 -10.89 3.70 -27.06
C GLU A 142 -10.00 4.83 -27.60
N ASN A 143 -8.89 5.11 -26.91
CA ASN A 143 -8.03 6.27 -27.18
C ASN A 143 -6.76 5.94 -27.96
N GLY A 144 -6.42 4.65 -28.12
CA GLY A 144 -5.17 4.23 -28.73
C GLY A 144 -4.83 2.79 -28.46
N PHE A 145 -3.60 2.41 -28.82
CA PHE A 145 -3.00 1.16 -28.40
C PHE A 145 -2.18 1.39 -27.13
N VAL A 146 -2.22 0.43 -26.21
CA VAL A 146 -1.42 0.47 -24.99
C VAL A 146 -0.58 -0.77 -24.83
N ILE A 147 0.60 -0.61 -24.26
CA ILE A 147 1.45 -1.66 -23.75
C ILE A 147 1.62 -1.38 -22.27
N LEU A 148 1.33 -2.36 -21.43
CA LEU A 148 1.40 -2.23 -19.96
C LEU A 148 2.64 -2.94 -19.45
N ARG A 149 3.25 -2.39 -18.39
CA ARG A 149 4.24 -3.07 -17.58
C ARG A 149 3.71 -3.18 -16.16
N ARG A 150 3.58 -4.41 -15.64
CA ARG A 150 3.27 -4.61 -14.23
C ARG A 150 4.46 -4.18 -13.37
N LEU A 151 4.21 -3.33 -12.40
CA LEU A 151 5.22 -2.95 -11.41
C LEU A 151 5.26 -3.95 -10.26
N PRO A 152 6.43 -4.18 -9.66
CA PRO A 152 6.52 -4.90 -8.40
C PRO A 152 5.80 -4.11 -7.30
N ALA A 153 5.23 -4.81 -6.33
CA ALA A 153 4.73 -4.17 -5.13
C ALA A 153 5.89 -3.51 -4.36
N ASP A 154 5.58 -2.41 -3.69
CA ASP A 154 6.51 -1.80 -2.75
C ASP A 154 6.70 -2.76 -1.56
N ARG A 155 7.89 -3.35 -1.44
CA ARG A 155 8.17 -4.37 -0.43
C ARG A 155 8.16 -3.81 0.98
N ASP A 156 8.54 -2.56 1.18
CA ASP A 156 8.54 -1.95 2.50
C ASP A 156 7.10 -1.66 2.95
N ALA A 157 6.28 -1.09 2.06
CA ALA A 157 4.86 -0.90 2.31
C ALA A 157 4.12 -2.24 2.51
N LEU A 158 4.47 -3.28 1.75
CA LEU A 158 3.90 -4.61 1.89
C LEU A 158 4.24 -5.24 3.26
N ARG A 159 5.48 -5.11 3.71
CA ARG A 159 5.91 -5.59 5.02
C ARG A 159 5.20 -4.89 6.16
N GLU A 160 5.05 -3.57 6.06
CA GLU A 160 4.29 -2.78 7.04
C GLU A 160 2.82 -3.20 7.08
N ALA A 161 2.16 -3.31 5.93
CA ALA A 161 0.78 -3.77 5.82
C ALA A 161 0.57 -5.20 6.36
N TYR A 162 1.54 -6.10 6.13
CA TYR A 162 1.50 -7.45 6.68
C TYR A 162 1.62 -7.45 8.21
N PHE A 163 2.53 -6.65 8.76
CA PHE A 163 2.64 -6.48 10.21
C PHE A 163 1.35 -5.96 10.82
N ASP A 164 0.74 -4.94 10.24
CA ASP A 164 -0.54 -4.41 10.70
C ASP A 164 -1.66 -5.45 10.62
N SER A 165 -1.66 -6.29 9.58
CA SER A 165 -2.63 -7.39 9.47
C SER A 165 -2.46 -8.45 10.57
N LEU A 166 -1.23 -8.74 10.97
CA LEU A 166 -0.96 -9.64 12.12
C LEU A 166 -1.44 -9.05 13.44
N LEU A 167 -1.22 -7.74 13.64
CA LEU A 167 -1.73 -7.03 14.82
C LEU A 167 -3.27 -7.00 14.85
N GLN A 168 -3.90 -6.73 13.71
CA GLN A 168 -5.36 -6.76 13.60
C GLN A 168 -5.91 -8.14 13.88
N GLY A 169 -5.31 -9.20 13.31
CA GLY A 169 -5.71 -10.57 13.58
C GLY A 169 -5.57 -10.96 15.07
N ALA A 170 -4.52 -10.49 15.73
CA ALA A 170 -4.34 -10.69 17.16
C ALA A 170 -5.36 -9.91 18.00
N ALA A 171 -5.71 -8.69 17.58
CA ALA A 171 -6.76 -7.88 18.22
C ALA A 171 -8.14 -8.53 18.08
N ASP A 172 -8.48 -9.01 16.89
CA ASP A 172 -9.76 -9.66 16.60
C ASP A 172 -9.92 -10.98 17.36
N ALA A 173 -8.81 -11.69 17.61
CA ALA A 173 -8.79 -12.91 18.43
C ALA A 173 -8.83 -12.64 19.94
N SER A 174 -8.69 -11.38 20.36
CA SER A 174 -8.66 -11.00 21.78
C SER A 174 -10.06 -10.73 22.31
N GLU A 175 -10.31 -11.15 23.55
CA GLU A 175 -11.55 -10.80 24.26
C GLU A 175 -11.47 -9.34 24.74
N ILE A 176 -12.34 -8.49 24.21
CA ILE A 176 -12.42 -7.08 24.63
C ILE A 176 -13.32 -6.98 25.85
N GLN A 177 -12.74 -6.65 27.01
CA GLN A 177 -13.52 -6.34 28.20
C GLN A 177 -13.96 -4.89 28.19
N VAL A 178 -15.25 -4.70 27.99
CA VAL A 178 -15.85 -3.35 28.01
C VAL A 178 -16.31 -3.03 29.43
N SER A 179 -15.87 -1.90 29.97
CA SER A 179 -16.34 -1.46 31.31
C SER A 179 -17.80 -1.05 31.28
N SER A 180 -18.53 -1.22 32.39
CA SER A 180 -19.92 -0.79 32.53
C SER A 180 -20.09 0.73 32.28
N ALA A 181 -19.06 1.53 32.44
CA ALA A 181 -19.06 2.95 32.10
C ALA A 181 -19.25 3.19 30.57
N TYR A 182 -18.76 2.26 29.74
CA TYR A 182 -18.94 2.36 28.29
C TYR A 182 -20.42 2.25 27.87
N GLU A 183 -21.21 1.39 28.54
CA GLU A 183 -22.62 1.23 28.27
C GLU A 183 -23.46 2.46 28.57
N THR A 184 -22.94 3.33 29.45
CA THR A 184 -23.57 4.59 29.85
C THR A 184 -23.11 5.79 29.00
N LEU A 185 -22.14 5.62 28.12
CA LEU A 185 -21.67 6.69 27.24
C LEU A 185 -22.79 7.25 26.38
N ARG A 186 -22.85 8.57 26.31
CA ARG A 186 -23.79 9.31 25.45
C ARG A 186 -22.96 10.20 24.50
N PRO A 187 -22.52 9.68 23.34
CA PRO A 187 -21.63 10.42 22.42
C PRO A 187 -22.17 11.80 22.04
N ALA A 188 -23.47 11.91 21.80
CA ALA A 188 -24.10 13.20 21.47
C ALA A 188 -24.01 14.21 22.62
N ALA A 189 -24.20 13.77 23.87
CA ALA A 189 -24.08 14.61 25.05
C ALA A 189 -22.62 15.04 25.29
N PHE A 190 -21.68 14.12 25.09
CA PHE A 190 -20.26 14.41 25.16
C PHE A 190 -19.83 15.49 24.15
N TRP A 191 -20.21 15.32 22.88
CA TRP A 191 -19.88 16.31 21.85
C TRP A 191 -20.55 17.68 22.08
N THR A 192 -21.76 17.69 22.64
CA THR A 192 -22.43 18.95 23.02
C THR A 192 -21.69 19.65 24.13
N ALA A 193 -21.33 18.93 25.20
CA ALA A 193 -20.56 19.47 26.29
C ALA A 193 -19.17 19.98 25.85
N LEU A 194 -18.50 19.23 24.98
CA LEU A 194 -17.19 19.61 24.44
C LEU A 194 -17.27 20.92 23.64
N LYS A 195 -18.27 21.09 22.77
CA LYS A 195 -18.49 22.32 22.01
C LYS A 195 -18.77 23.53 22.92
N GLN A 196 -19.50 23.31 24.01
CA GLN A 196 -19.78 24.38 24.97
C GLN A 196 -18.55 24.78 25.79
N ALA A 197 -17.64 23.84 26.05
CA ALA A 197 -16.40 24.10 26.78
C ALA A 197 -15.30 24.76 25.91
N SER A 198 -15.44 24.68 24.59
CA SER A 198 -14.44 25.16 23.62
C SER A 198 -14.78 26.54 23.03
N GLY A 199 -15.92 27.13 23.36
CA GLY A 199 -16.36 28.46 22.95
C GLY A 199 -16.28 29.46 24.11
#